data_9fedaf1ebeedf1fad48205e45481ecd6
#
_entry.id   9fedaf1ebeedf1fad48205e45481ecd6
#
_cell.length_a   1.000
_cell.length_b   1.000
_cell.length_c   1.000
_cell.angle_alpha   90.00
_cell.angle_beta   90.00
_cell.angle_gamma   90.00
#
_symmetry.space_group_name_H-M   'P 1'
#
loop_
_entity.id
_entity.type
_entity.pdbx_description
1 polymer ?
#
loop_
_entity_poly.entity_id
_entity_poly.type
_entity_poly.pdbx_seq_one_letter_code
_entity_poly.pdbx_strand_id
1 'polypeptide(L)'
;MTDTLSKIEKRTAYTLLLPAVFLVFAIVLFPIFANIWISFKEVQLKDIRIPEPRAKKIVKTISEDNTKLKIIYRLRNSSLIENIDNIKFFDKLPANIEPIDLDSRCTFRSKKIQCDFGNWEAKYRENFEIMVQNVNKVKIDKNSIKSQKPKLSGDADNI
;
A
#
# COMPACT_ATOMS: atom_id res chain seq x y z
N MET A 1 7.98 76.77 -0.41
CA MET A 1 8.91 75.81 0.27
C MET A 1 8.26 74.67 0.99
N THR A 2 6.96 74.70 1.17
CA THR A 2 6.19 73.68 1.91
C THR A 2 5.97 72.36 1.11
N ASP A 3 5.88 72.41 -0.21
CA ASP A 3 5.56 71.25 -1.04
C ASP A 3 6.71 70.24 -1.19
N THR A 4 7.94 70.68 -1.07
CA THR A 4 9.12 69.81 -1.17
C THR A 4 9.33 68.99 0.08
N LEU A 5 9.09 69.56 1.27
CA LEU A 5 9.15 68.89 2.57
C LEU A 5 8.09 67.78 2.67
N SER A 6 6.84 68.05 2.27
CA SER A 6 5.78 67.09 2.31
C SER A 6 6.02 65.91 1.37
N LYS A 7 6.70 66.09 0.22
CA LYS A 7 7.08 64.99 -0.69
C LYS A 7 8.18 64.12 -0.11
N ILE A 8 9.14 64.70 0.60
CA ILE A 8 10.25 63.98 1.23
C ILE A 8 9.71 63.13 2.40
N GLU A 9 8.86 63.72 3.24
CA GLU A 9 8.22 63.00 4.37
C GLU A 9 7.39 61.81 3.88
N LYS A 10 6.60 62.00 2.84
CA LYS A 10 5.81 60.91 2.25
C LYS A 10 6.71 59.77 1.72
N ARG A 11 7.79 60.14 1.01
CA ARG A 11 8.72 59.13 0.46
C ARG A 11 9.41 58.35 1.57
N THR A 12 9.85 59.02 2.64
CA THR A 12 10.48 58.37 3.78
C THR A 12 9.49 57.44 4.53
N ALA A 13 8.24 57.89 4.71
CA ALA A 13 7.19 57.07 5.32
C ALA A 13 6.91 55.80 4.52
N TYR A 14 6.79 55.91 3.20
CA TYR A 14 6.60 54.72 2.34
C TYR A 14 7.80 53.78 2.35
N THR A 15 9.03 54.32 2.37
CA THR A 15 10.23 53.48 2.43
C THR A 15 10.35 52.69 3.73
N LEU A 16 9.91 53.24 4.86
CA LEU A 16 9.90 52.60 6.15
C LEU A 16 8.72 51.61 6.28
N LEU A 17 7.57 51.92 5.68
CA LEU A 17 6.39 51.07 5.70
C LEU A 17 6.51 49.86 4.76
N LEU A 18 7.23 49.99 3.65
CA LEU A 18 7.31 49.00 2.60
C LEU A 18 7.85 47.64 3.10
N PRO A 19 8.94 47.56 3.88
CA PRO A 19 9.42 46.29 4.37
C PRO A 19 8.43 45.58 5.33
N ALA A 20 7.71 46.35 6.16
CA ALA A 20 6.71 45.81 7.06
C ALA A 20 5.50 45.25 6.28
N VAL A 21 5.00 46.01 5.31
CA VAL A 21 3.91 45.56 4.43
C VAL A 21 4.31 44.32 3.63
N PHE A 22 5.55 44.31 3.12
CA PHE A 22 6.06 43.16 2.37
C PHE A 22 6.14 41.90 3.24
N LEU A 23 6.57 42.01 4.50
CA LEU A 23 6.60 40.91 5.46
C LEU A 23 5.19 40.35 5.73
N VAL A 24 4.23 41.25 5.99
CA VAL A 24 2.83 40.83 6.22
C VAL A 24 2.28 40.14 4.98
N PHE A 25 2.56 40.69 3.81
CA PHE A 25 2.12 40.13 2.54
C PHE A 25 2.72 38.72 2.31
N ALA A 26 3.99 38.53 2.60
CA ALA A 26 4.66 37.24 2.47
C ALA A 26 4.13 36.21 3.45
N ILE A 27 3.91 36.58 4.70
CA ILE A 27 3.45 35.64 5.74
C ILE A 27 1.97 35.26 5.56
N VAL A 28 1.12 36.20 5.15
CA VAL A 28 -0.34 35.97 5.06
C VAL A 28 -0.74 35.46 3.69
N LEU A 29 -0.27 36.09 2.62
CA LEU A 29 -0.72 35.75 1.26
C LEU A 29 -0.03 34.51 0.69
N PHE A 30 1.23 34.26 1.04
CA PHE A 30 1.96 33.10 0.52
C PHE A 30 1.25 31.78 0.89
N PRO A 31 0.85 31.51 2.14
CA PRO A 31 0.11 30.28 2.47
C PRO A 31 -1.27 30.24 1.80
N ILE A 32 -1.93 31.38 1.60
CA ILE A 32 -3.21 31.43 0.89
C ILE A 32 -3.04 31.01 -0.57
N PHE A 33 -2.06 31.59 -1.26
CA PHE A 33 -1.74 31.22 -2.63
C PHE A 33 -1.27 29.76 -2.74
N ALA A 34 -0.47 29.29 -1.80
CA ALA A 34 -0.03 27.89 -1.77
C ALA A 34 -1.23 26.93 -1.61
N ASN A 35 -2.17 27.24 -0.73
CA ASN A 35 -3.38 26.42 -0.55
C ASN A 35 -4.26 26.42 -1.80
N ILE A 36 -4.44 27.57 -2.44
CA ILE A 36 -5.19 27.67 -3.71
C ILE A 36 -4.46 26.85 -4.80
N TRP A 37 -3.14 26.99 -4.91
CA TRP A 37 -2.35 26.23 -5.89
C TRP A 37 -2.46 24.71 -5.68
N ILE A 38 -2.36 24.25 -4.42
CA ILE A 38 -2.51 22.84 -4.08
C ILE A 38 -3.93 22.35 -4.37
N SER A 39 -4.94 23.21 -4.13
CA SER A 39 -6.34 22.89 -4.41
C SER A 39 -6.63 22.66 -5.89
N PHE A 40 -5.90 23.33 -6.79
CA PHE A 40 -6.00 23.09 -8.23
C PHE A 40 -5.23 21.87 -8.72
N LYS A 41 -4.30 21.34 -7.92
CA LYS A 41 -3.67 20.06 -8.23
C LYS A 41 -4.55 18.92 -7.71
N GLU A 42 -5.03 18.07 -8.61
CA GLU A 42 -5.65 16.80 -8.26
C GLU A 42 -4.60 15.88 -7.60
N VAL A 43 -4.25 16.16 -6.36
CA VAL A 43 -3.42 15.24 -5.57
C VAL A 43 -4.32 14.09 -5.16
N GLN A 44 -4.31 13.01 -5.92
CA GLN A 44 -5.05 11.82 -5.57
C GLN A 44 -4.20 10.99 -4.61
N LEU A 45 -4.81 10.50 -3.53
CA LEU A 45 -4.17 9.57 -2.59
C LEU A 45 -3.59 8.32 -3.27
N LYS A 46 -3.99 8.03 -4.50
CA LYS A 46 -3.45 6.97 -5.34
C LYS A 46 -1.99 7.20 -5.73
N ASP A 47 -1.55 8.46 -5.85
CA ASP A 47 -0.22 8.82 -6.32
C ASP A 47 0.85 8.67 -5.21
N ILE A 48 0.41 8.51 -3.95
CA ILE A 48 1.29 8.36 -2.78
C ILE A 48 1.51 6.88 -2.43
N ARG A 49 0.73 5.97 -3.01
CA ARG A 49 0.83 4.55 -2.68
C ARG A 49 1.88 3.87 -3.53
N ILE A 50 2.95 3.47 -2.89
CA ILE A 50 3.97 2.62 -3.51
C ILE A 50 3.30 1.32 -3.99
N PRO A 51 3.58 0.87 -5.23
CA PRO A 51 3.09 -0.41 -5.72
C PRO A 51 3.68 -1.55 -4.90
N GLU A 52 2.85 -2.19 -4.11
CA GLU A 52 3.23 -3.33 -3.29
C GLU A 52 2.25 -4.47 -3.49
N PRO A 53 2.73 -5.68 -3.76
CA PRO A 53 1.88 -6.85 -3.78
C PRO A 53 1.45 -7.18 -2.36
N ARG A 54 0.15 -7.32 -2.13
CA ARG A 54 -0.41 -7.62 -0.79
C ARG A 54 -1.21 -8.91 -0.81
N ALA A 55 -0.98 -9.75 0.18
CA ALA A 55 -1.75 -10.96 0.42
C ALA A 55 -2.41 -10.93 1.80
N LYS A 56 -3.67 -11.34 1.86
CA LYS A 56 -4.40 -11.58 3.12
C LYS A 56 -4.81 -13.04 3.18
N LYS A 57 -4.40 -13.72 4.24
CA LYS A 57 -4.73 -15.11 4.52
C LYS A 57 -6.00 -15.20 5.38
N ILE A 58 -6.95 -16.01 4.97
CA ILE A 58 -8.18 -16.31 5.69
C ILE A 58 -8.28 -17.82 5.82
N VAL A 59 -8.43 -18.32 7.04
CA VAL A 59 -8.54 -19.75 7.31
C VAL A 59 -9.98 -20.07 7.68
N LYS A 60 -10.60 -20.98 6.93
CA LYS A 60 -11.96 -21.49 7.18
C LYS A 60 -11.92 -22.99 7.46
N THR A 61 -12.79 -23.46 8.34
CA THR A 61 -12.97 -24.88 8.60
C THR A 61 -13.91 -25.45 7.56
N ILE A 62 -13.61 -26.66 7.09
CA ILE A 62 -14.48 -27.43 6.20
C ILE A 62 -15.11 -28.60 6.96
N SER A 63 -14.33 -29.26 7.85
CA SER A 63 -14.75 -30.40 8.61
C SER A 63 -15.08 -30.00 10.05
N GLU A 64 -16.13 -30.59 10.63
CA GLU A 64 -16.50 -30.39 12.04
C GLU A 64 -15.35 -30.76 12.99
N ASP A 65 -14.56 -31.76 12.65
CA ASP A 65 -13.41 -32.22 13.43
C ASP A 65 -12.16 -31.33 13.30
N ASN A 66 -12.21 -30.28 12.52
CA ASN A 66 -11.06 -29.40 12.20
C ASN A 66 -9.82 -30.14 11.65
N THR A 67 -9.99 -31.29 11.04
CA THR A 67 -8.92 -32.07 10.41
C THR A 67 -8.59 -31.56 9.01
N LYS A 68 -9.56 -30.92 8.36
CA LYS A 68 -9.42 -30.29 7.03
C LYS A 68 -9.78 -28.83 7.13
N LEU A 69 -8.92 -28.00 6.58
CA LEU A 69 -9.11 -26.55 6.55
C LEU A 69 -8.99 -26.04 5.11
N LYS A 70 -9.71 -24.96 4.83
CA LYS A 70 -9.61 -24.20 3.61
C LYS A 70 -8.88 -22.89 3.91
N ILE A 71 -7.82 -22.65 3.21
CA ILE A 71 -7.06 -21.40 3.28
C ILE A 71 -7.38 -20.61 2.03
N ILE A 72 -7.91 -19.41 2.22
CA ILE A 72 -8.23 -18.48 1.14
C ILE A 72 -7.21 -17.36 1.20
N TYR A 73 -6.49 -17.19 0.13
CA TYR A 73 -5.58 -16.06 -0.05
C TYR A 73 -6.23 -15.02 -0.94
N ARG A 74 -6.34 -13.81 -0.42
CA ARG A 74 -6.78 -12.65 -1.18
C ARG A 74 -5.56 -11.86 -1.59
N LEU A 75 -5.28 -11.86 -2.86
CA LEU A 75 -4.17 -11.16 -3.47
C LEU A 75 -4.65 -9.85 -4.07
N ARG A 76 -3.82 -8.82 -3.96
CA ARG A 76 -4.11 -7.54 -4.60
C ARG A 76 -2.84 -6.75 -4.87
N ASN A 77 -2.84 -6.02 -5.97
CA ASN A 77 -1.92 -4.91 -6.19
C ASN A 77 -2.41 -3.70 -5.39
N SER A 78 -1.56 -3.08 -4.57
CA SER A 78 -1.92 -1.88 -3.80
C SER A 78 -1.99 -0.64 -4.68
N SER A 79 -1.28 -0.61 -5.79
CA SER A 79 -1.32 0.48 -6.76
C SER A 79 -2.60 0.48 -7.58
N LEU A 80 -3.08 1.65 -7.90
CA LEU A 80 -4.21 1.88 -8.78
C LEU A 80 -3.79 2.21 -10.22
N ILE A 81 -2.51 2.45 -10.44
CA ILE A 81 -1.96 2.98 -11.69
C ILE A 81 -0.85 2.09 -12.23
N GLU A 82 0.00 1.54 -11.37
CA GLU A 82 1.23 0.84 -11.74
C GLU A 82 1.05 -0.67 -11.72
N ASN A 83 1.70 -1.33 -12.66
CA ASN A 83 1.80 -2.77 -12.73
C ASN A 83 2.93 -3.26 -11.83
N ILE A 84 2.88 -4.53 -11.47
CA ILE A 84 3.96 -5.20 -10.72
C ILE A 84 4.27 -6.49 -11.45
N ASP A 85 5.53 -6.68 -11.79
CA ASP A 85 6.00 -7.83 -12.54
C ASP A 85 6.62 -8.90 -11.63
N ASN A 86 6.72 -10.12 -12.17
CA ASN A 86 7.39 -11.25 -11.51
C ASN A 86 6.87 -11.56 -10.10
N ILE A 87 5.56 -11.57 -9.93
CA ILE A 87 4.96 -11.82 -8.62
C ILE A 87 5.16 -13.27 -8.21
N LYS A 88 5.91 -13.45 -7.14
CA LYS A 88 6.13 -14.73 -6.48
C LYS A 88 5.51 -14.71 -5.10
N PHE A 89 4.72 -15.72 -4.81
CA PHE A 89 4.06 -15.92 -3.53
C PHE A 89 4.72 -17.04 -2.75
N PHE A 90 4.93 -16.82 -1.48
CA PHE A 90 5.51 -17.80 -0.56
C PHE A 90 4.67 -17.86 0.72
N ASP A 91 4.28 -19.06 1.11
CA ASP A 91 3.71 -19.32 2.43
C ASP A 91 4.33 -20.56 3.03
N LYS A 92 4.51 -20.55 4.35
CA LYS A 92 5.03 -21.70 5.09
C LYS A 92 3.90 -22.36 5.84
N LEU A 93 3.74 -23.67 5.67
CA LEU A 93 2.79 -24.43 6.45
C LEU A 93 3.47 -25.07 7.68
N PRO A 94 2.73 -25.25 8.79
CA PRO A 94 3.20 -26.00 9.94
C PRO A 94 3.60 -27.43 9.57
N ALA A 95 4.43 -28.05 10.41
CA ALA A 95 5.09 -29.31 10.13
C ALA A 95 4.16 -30.47 9.75
N ASN A 96 2.97 -30.49 10.33
CA ASN A 96 2.02 -31.61 10.22
C ASN A 96 0.86 -31.33 9.24
N ILE A 97 1.01 -30.31 8.40
CA ILE A 97 -0.04 -29.87 7.48
C ILE A 97 0.45 -30.01 6.05
N GLU A 98 -0.35 -30.69 5.24
CA GLU A 98 -0.10 -30.89 3.81
C GLU A 98 -1.28 -30.38 2.97
N PRO A 99 -1.03 -29.82 1.79
CA PRO A 99 -2.08 -29.45 0.87
C PRO A 99 -2.70 -30.73 0.23
N ILE A 100 -4.01 -30.77 0.13
CA ILE A 100 -4.77 -31.80 -0.61
C ILE A 100 -4.94 -31.35 -2.04
N ASP A 101 -5.25 -30.06 -2.20
CA ASP A 101 -5.51 -29.44 -3.49
C ASP A 101 -4.69 -28.17 -3.58
N LEU A 102 -4.00 -28.00 -4.67
CA LEU A 102 -3.08 -26.90 -4.92
C LEU A 102 -3.35 -26.33 -6.31
N ASP A 103 -3.36 -25.00 -6.42
CA ASP A 103 -3.46 -24.31 -7.72
C ASP A 103 -2.31 -24.77 -8.65
N SER A 104 -2.61 -24.90 -9.94
CA SER A 104 -1.64 -25.35 -10.96
C SER A 104 -0.38 -24.46 -11.05
N ARG A 105 -0.49 -23.20 -10.65
CA ARG A 105 0.62 -22.22 -10.58
C ARG A 105 1.49 -22.41 -9.34
N CYS A 106 1.11 -23.30 -8.43
CA CYS A 106 1.74 -23.45 -7.13
C CYS A 106 2.50 -24.77 -7.03
N THR A 107 3.59 -24.77 -6.31
CA THR A 107 4.38 -25.95 -5.95
C THR A 107 4.51 -26.03 -4.43
N PHE A 108 4.50 -27.26 -3.91
CA PHE A 108 4.72 -27.51 -2.49
C PHE A 108 6.02 -28.27 -2.30
N ARG A 109 7.02 -27.64 -1.68
CA ARG A 109 8.30 -28.26 -1.35
C ARG A 109 8.78 -27.81 0.02
N SER A 110 9.34 -28.75 0.80
CA SER A 110 9.92 -28.43 2.12
C SER A 110 8.98 -27.62 3.02
N LYS A 111 7.68 -27.98 3.03
CA LYS A 111 6.62 -27.30 3.82
C LYS A 111 6.39 -25.82 3.46
N LYS A 112 6.83 -25.44 2.27
CA LYS A 112 6.58 -24.12 1.70
C LYS A 112 5.74 -24.27 0.43
N ILE A 113 4.72 -23.43 0.35
CA ILE A 113 3.95 -23.22 -0.87
C ILE A 113 4.65 -22.09 -1.60
N GLN A 114 4.96 -22.32 -2.85
CA GLN A 114 5.51 -21.32 -3.74
C GLN A 114 4.65 -21.27 -4.99
N CYS A 115 4.13 -20.09 -5.32
CA CYS A 115 3.32 -19.86 -6.51
C CYS A 115 3.96 -18.76 -7.35
N ASP A 116 3.83 -18.91 -8.66
CA ASP A 116 4.20 -17.88 -9.62
C ASP A 116 2.92 -17.33 -10.26
N PHE A 117 2.66 -16.05 -10.03
CA PHE A 117 1.47 -15.36 -10.53
C PHE A 117 1.77 -14.48 -11.73
N GLY A 118 3.04 -14.39 -12.16
CA GLY A 118 3.44 -13.56 -13.28
C GLY A 118 3.27 -12.07 -12.99
N ASN A 119 2.68 -11.36 -13.94
CA ASN A 119 2.54 -9.91 -13.88
C ASN A 119 1.14 -9.51 -13.44
N TRP A 120 1.06 -8.52 -12.54
CA TRP A 120 -0.20 -7.97 -12.06
C TRP A 120 -0.41 -6.57 -12.59
N GLU A 121 -1.51 -6.37 -13.27
CA GLU A 121 -1.95 -5.05 -13.68
C GLU A 121 -2.34 -4.17 -12.48
N ALA A 122 -2.44 -2.88 -12.73
CA ALA A 122 -3.00 -1.94 -11.76
C ALA A 122 -4.39 -2.42 -11.29
N LYS A 123 -4.69 -2.25 -10.00
CA LYS A 123 -5.97 -2.68 -9.39
C LYS A 123 -6.20 -4.19 -9.37
N TYR A 124 -5.23 -5.00 -9.75
CA TYR A 124 -5.38 -6.46 -9.75
C TYR A 124 -5.88 -6.99 -8.41
N ARG A 125 -6.82 -7.93 -8.48
CA ARG A 125 -7.37 -8.65 -7.32
C ARG A 125 -7.70 -10.07 -7.72
N GLU A 126 -7.18 -11.01 -6.96
CA GLU A 126 -7.48 -12.43 -7.13
C GLU A 126 -7.66 -13.11 -5.77
N ASN A 127 -8.51 -14.12 -5.74
CA ASN A 127 -8.61 -15.02 -4.60
C ASN A 127 -8.27 -16.42 -5.07
N PHE A 128 -7.31 -17.07 -4.43
CA PHE A 128 -7.06 -18.48 -4.65
C PHE A 128 -7.20 -19.25 -3.34
N GLU A 129 -7.56 -20.50 -3.47
CA GLU A 129 -7.93 -21.35 -2.34
C GLU A 129 -7.06 -22.58 -2.32
N ILE A 130 -6.69 -23.02 -1.13
CA ILE A 130 -5.93 -24.24 -0.92
C ILE A 130 -6.63 -25.06 0.17
N MET A 131 -6.85 -26.32 -0.10
CA MET A 131 -7.32 -27.25 0.93
C MET A 131 -6.13 -27.92 1.57
N VAL A 132 -6.10 -27.92 2.90
CA VAL A 132 -5.03 -28.54 3.69
C VAL A 132 -5.61 -29.54 4.70
N GLN A 133 -4.85 -30.59 4.97
CA GLN A 133 -5.17 -31.59 5.99
C GLN A 133 -4.01 -31.79 6.95
N ASN A 134 -4.33 -32.27 8.14
CA ASN A 134 -3.30 -32.74 9.07
C ASN A 134 -2.94 -34.18 8.74
N VAL A 135 -1.67 -34.48 8.56
CA VAL A 135 -1.14 -35.83 8.27
C VAL A 135 -1.55 -36.81 9.33
N ASN A 136 -1.55 -36.41 10.59
CA ASN A 136 -1.88 -37.27 11.74
C ASN A 136 -3.38 -37.28 12.07
N LYS A 137 -4.26 -36.68 11.26
CA LYS A 137 -5.71 -36.55 11.51
C LYS A 137 -6.06 -35.91 12.87
N VAL A 138 -5.15 -35.12 13.43
CA VAL A 138 -5.36 -34.40 14.69
C VAL A 138 -5.93 -33.01 14.35
N LYS A 139 -6.69 -32.44 15.28
CA LYS A 139 -7.25 -31.11 15.14
C LYS A 139 -6.15 -30.09 14.82
N ILE A 140 -6.38 -29.28 13.79
CA ILE A 140 -5.45 -28.22 13.39
C ILE A 140 -5.77 -26.98 14.19
N ASP A 141 -4.76 -26.40 14.85
CA ASP A 141 -4.90 -25.08 15.44
C ASP A 141 -4.87 -24.00 14.34
N LYS A 142 -6.02 -23.35 14.16
CA LYS A 142 -6.18 -22.25 13.17
C LYS A 142 -5.23 -21.09 13.44
N ASN A 143 -4.91 -20.83 14.71
CA ASN A 143 -4.05 -19.72 15.08
C ASN A 143 -2.62 -19.95 14.62
N SER A 144 -2.14 -21.20 14.66
CA SER A 144 -0.81 -21.56 14.18
C SER A 144 -0.63 -21.29 12.68
N ILE A 145 -1.68 -21.51 11.88
CA ILE A 145 -1.67 -21.21 10.44
C ILE A 145 -1.83 -19.71 10.20
N LYS A 146 -2.72 -19.05 10.95
CA LYS A 146 -3.02 -17.62 10.77
C LYS A 146 -1.85 -16.72 11.20
N SER A 147 -1.06 -17.14 12.17
CA SER A 147 0.11 -16.39 12.67
C SER A 147 1.22 -16.27 11.61
N GLN A 148 1.31 -17.23 10.70
CA GLN A 148 2.28 -17.20 9.62
C GLN A 148 1.74 -16.32 8.49
N LYS A 149 2.40 -15.19 8.28
CA LYS A 149 2.04 -14.26 7.21
C LYS A 149 2.63 -14.74 5.89
N PRO A 150 1.85 -14.80 4.80
CA PRO A 150 2.39 -15.04 3.48
C PRO A 150 3.32 -13.89 3.07
N LYS A 151 4.34 -14.22 2.29
CA LYS A 151 5.26 -13.25 1.71
C LYS A 151 5.01 -13.17 0.21
N LEU A 152 5.03 -11.98 -0.30
CA LEU A 152 5.01 -11.69 -1.73
C LEU A 152 6.29 -10.95 -2.09
N SER A 153 6.84 -11.27 -3.22
CA SER A 153 7.88 -10.49 -3.88
C SER A 153 7.44 -10.20 -5.30
N GLY A 154 7.78 -9.04 -5.79
CA GLY A 154 7.50 -8.61 -7.15
C GLY A 154 8.36 -7.40 -7.46
N ASP A 155 8.67 -7.21 -8.71
CA ASP A 155 9.42 -6.07 -9.21
C ASP A 155 8.40 -4.99 -9.60
N ALA A 156 8.39 -3.88 -8.87
CA ALA A 156 7.67 -2.69 -9.31
C ALA A 156 8.52 -2.00 -10.38
N ASP A 157 7.89 -1.59 -11.47
CA ASP A 157 8.56 -0.72 -12.43
C ASP A 157 8.99 0.55 -11.71
N ASN A 158 10.29 0.59 -11.35
CA ASN A 158 10.90 1.80 -10.82
C ASN A 158 11.06 2.77 -12.00
N ILE A 159 10.27 3.81 -11.99
CA ILE A 159 10.52 5.02 -12.77
C ILE A 159 11.63 5.81 -12.12
#